data_c8414b26c25540d8d0dc77728c98623c
#
_entry.id   c8414b26c25540d8d0dc77728c98623c
#
_cell.length_a   1.000
_cell.length_b   1.000
_cell.length_c   1.000
_cell.angle_alpha   90.00
_cell.angle_beta   90.00
_cell.angle_gamma   90.00
#
_symmetry.space_group_name_H-M   'P 1'
#
loop_
_entity.id
_entity.type
_entity.pdbx_description
1 polymer ?
#
loop_
_entity_poly.entity_id
_entity_poly.type
_entity_poly.pdbx_seq_one_letter_code
_entity_poly.pdbx_strand_id
1 'polypeptide(L)'
;MKILIVENEIYLAQSIASKLMEIGHVCEIATSIKDALKDEKYDAILLSTNISGQNFYPVIEKHRNSIIILMISYISNDTVTNPIKAGASDYIQKPFMIEELIRKLQHLNDFRNLKKENETYKEYVKNLFSSANLEPLDKKTKFPILIKTNFQKHADALVFNYASSQNETFTFISITQTNAYEKIARAGAEELLYIMDLQNLKKSEKIKLYNVLEGKRAIMCSTDPNEESEFTTIEINTESKVLDQGDILCIDDYVKYVICNFQNKFPDTELSKKLGISRKSLWEKRKKYGINKKK
;
A
#
# COMPACT_ATOMS: atom_id res chain seq x y z
N MET A 1 1.30 -0.29 -25.75
CA MET A 1 2.43 -1.19 -25.47
C MET A 1 3.17 -1.52 -26.76
N LYS A 2 4.49 -1.76 -26.68
CA LYS A 2 5.27 -2.38 -27.78
C LYS A 2 5.28 -3.90 -27.58
N ILE A 3 4.76 -4.65 -28.52
CA ILE A 3 4.51 -6.09 -28.40
C ILE A 3 5.28 -6.85 -29.49
N LEU A 4 6.05 -7.87 -29.09
CA LEU A 4 6.69 -8.80 -30.00
C LEU A 4 5.84 -10.07 -30.13
N ILE A 5 5.53 -10.46 -31.35
CA ILE A 5 4.81 -11.69 -31.65
C ILE A 5 5.80 -12.67 -32.32
N VAL A 6 6.14 -13.71 -31.58
CA VAL A 6 7.10 -14.74 -32.03
C VAL A 6 6.29 -15.96 -32.44
N GLU A 7 6.02 -16.06 -33.74
CA GLU A 7 5.13 -17.07 -34.34
C GLU A 7 5.54 -17.37 -35.78
N ASN A 8 5.61 -18.64 -36.10
CA ASN A 8 5.96 -19.09 -37.46
C ASN A 8 4.74 -19.21 -38.40
N GLU A 9 3.53 -19.29 -37.85
CA GLU A 9 2.28 -19.23 -38.61
C GLU A 9 1.95 -17.78 -38.98
N ILE A 10 2.37 -17.35 -40.18
CA ILE A 10 2.30 -15.94 -40.63
C ILE A 10 0.87 -15.38 -40.51
N TYR A 11 -0.14 -16.14 -40.95
CA TYR A 11 -1.54 -15.70 -40.90
C TYR A 11 -2.03 -15.45 -39.48
N LEU A 12 -1.68 -16.33 -38.51
CA LEU A 12 -2.00 -16.15 -37.12
C LEU A 12 -1.29 -14.92 -36.54
N ALA A 13 0.02 -14.78 -36.82
CA ALA A 13 0.81 -13.63 -36.34
C ALA A 13 0.24 -12.30 -36.87
N GLN A 14 -0.10 -12.23 -38.16
CA GLN A 14 -0.70 -11.04 -38.77
C GLN A 14 -2.09 -10.72 -38.19
N SER A 15 -2.91 -11.74 -38.01
CA SER A 15 -4.26 -11.57 -37.39
C SER A 15 -4.18 -11.03 -36.00
N ILE A 16 -3.28 -11.58 -35.15
CA ILE A 16 -3.03 -11.06 -33.78
C ILE A 16 -2.50 -9.62 -33.85
N ALA A 17 -1.52 -9.34 -34.71
CA ALA A 17 -0.92 -8.01 -34.88
C ALA A 17 -1.98 -6.97 -35.28
N SER A 18 -2.82 -7.30 -36.28
CA SER A 18 -3.90 -6.41 -36.71
C SER A 18 -4.84 -6.03 -35.61
N LYS A 19 -5.33 -7.01 -34.85
CA LYS A 19 -6.24 -6.77 -33.73
C LYS A 19 -5.61 -5.95 -32.59
N LEU A 20 -4.35 -6.21 -32.26
CA LEU A 20 -3.61 -5.44 -31.26
C LEU A 20 -3.34 -4.00 -31.73
N MET A 21 -3.07 -3.78 -33.01
CA MET A 21 -2.90 -2.44 -33.56
C MET A 21 -4.21 -1.65 -33.64
N GLU A 22 -5.35 -2.29 -33.88
CA GLU A 22 -6.69 -1.66 -33.78
C GLU A 22 -6.96 -1.04 -32.42
N ILE A 23 -6.41 -1.61 -31.34
CA ILE A 23 -6.55 -1.11 -29.96
C ILE A 23 -5.36 -0.25 -29.49
N GLY A 24 -4.53 0.21 -30.43
CA GLY A 24 -3.48 1.19 -30.18
C GLY A 24 -2.14 0.62 -29.69
N HIS A 25 -1.86 -0.66 -29.91
CA HIS A 25 -0.55 -1.25 -29.63
C HIS A 25 0.38 -1.19 -30.85
N VAL A 26 1.68 -1.20 -30.62
CA VAL A 26 2.70 -1.32 -31.68
C VAL A 26 3.19 -2.76 -31.68
N CYS A 27 3.06 -3.44 -32.83
CA CYS A 27 3.40 -4.85 -32.94
C CYS A 27 4.57 -5.07 -33.91
N GLU A 28 5.46 -5.96 -33.51
CA GLU A 28 6.54 -6.50 -34.33
C GLU A 28 6.38 -8.02 -34.41
N ILE A 29 6.62 -8.60 -35.62
CA ILE A 29 6.51 -10.04 -35.83
C ILE A 29 7.91 -10.61 -36.04
N ALA A 30 8.24 -11.66 -35.29
CA ALA A 30 9.43 -12.48 -35.48
C ALA A 30 9.01 -13.90 -35.84
N THR A 31 9.54 -14.43 -36.93
CA THR A 31 9.25 -15.80 -37.40
C THR A 31 10.26 -16.83 -36.87
N SER A 32 11.31 -16.36 -36.22
CA SER A 32 12.36 -17.21 -35.60
C SER A 32 12.77 -16.72 -34.22
N ILE A 33 13.34 -17.62 -33.45
CA ILE A 33 13.92 -17.29 -32.12
C ILE A 33 15.06 -16.29 -32.27
N LYS A 34 15.88 -16.42 -33.34
CA LYS A 34 17.00 -15.50 -33.62
C LYS A 34 16.50 -14.06 -33.80
N ASP A 35 15.38 -13.87 -34.51
CA ASP A 35 14.80 -12.54 -34.73
C ASP A 35 14.20 -11.97 -33.44
N ALA A 36 13.68 -12.84 -32.56
CA ALA A 36 13.17 -12.44 -31.23
C ALA A 36 14.28 -12.04 -30.23
N LEU A 37 15.52 -12.40 -30.50
CA LEU A 37 16.68 -12.09 -29.67
C LEU A 37 17.40 -10.78 -30.08
N LYS A 38 16.81 -9.95 -30.88
CA LYS A 38 17.32 -8.58 -31.18
C LYS A 38 17.39 -7.76 -29.91
N ASP A 39 18.28 -6.76 -29.88
CA ASP A 39 18.48 -5.93 -28.69
C ASP A 39 17.46 -4.79 -28.62
N GLU A 40 16.19 -5.17 -28.50
CA GLU A 40 15.06 -4.26 -28.35
C GLU A 40 14.27 -4.58 -27.08
N LYS A 41 13.62 -3.56 -26.52
CA LYS A 41 12.75 -3.71 -25.34
C LYS A 41 11.29 -3.77 -25.77
N TYR A 42 10.59 -4.75 -25.26
CA TYR A 42 9.16 -4.93 -25.46
C TYR A 42 8.42 -4.94 -24.11
N ASP A 43 7.21 -4.40 -24.12
CA ASP A 43 6.33 -4.45 -22.94
C ASP A 43 5.74 -5.85 -22.77
N ALA A 44 5.44 -6.51 -23.90
CA ALA A 44 4.89 -7.85 -23.90
C ALA A 44 5.44 -8.67 -25.07
N ILE A 45 5.47 -9.99 -24.88
CA ILE A 45 5.90 -10.97 -25.90
C ILE A 45 4.85 -12.08 -25.96
N LEU A 46 4.33 -12.33 -27.14
CA LEU A 46 3.49 -13.46 -27.45
C LEU A 46 4.38 -14.52 -28.10
N LEU A 47 4.69 -15.59 -27.39
CA LEU A 47 5.73 -16.56 -27.75
C LEU A 47 5.14 -17.93 -28.05
N SER A 48 5.19 -18.36 -29.29
CA SER A 48 4.86 -19.72 -29.67
C SER A 48 5.91 -20.69 -29.14
N THR A 49 5.47 -21.79 -28.51
CA THR A 49 6.36 -22.86 -28.06
C THR A 49 6.70 -23.85 -29.17
N ASN A 50 6.02 -23.76 -30.33
CA ASN A 50 6.23 -24.64 -31.46
C ASN A 50 6.85 -23.88 -32.66
N ILE A 51 8.08 -23.39 -32.49
CA ILE A 51 8.84 -22.71 -33.57
C ILE A 51 9.88 -23.67 -34.12
N SER A 52 9.48 -24.42 -35.14
CA SER A 52 10.39 -25.22 -36.02
C SER A 52 11.56 -25.92 -35.28
N GLY A 53 11.33 -26.58 -34.16
CA GLY A 53 12.35 -27.29 -33.39
C GLY A 53 13.38 -26.40 -32.67
N GLN A 54 13.14 -25.08 -32.59
CA GLN A 54 14.04 -24.14 -31.93
C GLN A 54 13.71 -24.06 -30.43
N ASN A 55 14.76 -23.89 -29.62
CA ASN A 55 14.62 -23.64 -28.19
C ASN A 55 14.16 -22.21 -27.93
N PHE A 56 13.00 -22.03 -27.30
CA PHE A 56 12.41 -20.72 -27.00
C PHE A 56 12.83 -20.13 -25.63
N TYR A 57 13.47 -20.91 -24.77
CA TYR A 57 13.90 -20.45 -23.45
C TYR A 57 14.79 -19.20 -23.46
N PRO A 58 15.73 -19.02 -24.42
CA PRO A 58 16.52 -17.79 -24.48
C PRO A 58 15.70 -16.50 -24.61
N VAL A 59 14.51 -16.59 -25.25
CA VAL A 59 13.59 -15.44 -25.35
C VAL A 59 13.00 -15.11 -23.98
N ILE A 60 12.60 -16.14 -23.21
CA ILE A 60 12.09 -15.95 -21.84
C ILE A 60 13.16 -15.31 -20.94
N GLU A 61 14.39 -15.81 -21.01
CA GLU A 61 15.49 -15.32 -20.21
C GLU A 61 15.86 -13.86 -20.54
N LYS A 62 15.97 -13.53 -21.81
CA LYS A 62 16.30 -12.18 -22.26
C LYS A 62 15.23 -11.16 -21.86
N HIS A 63 13.97 -11.54 -21.93
CA HIS A 63 12.83 -10.64 -21.76
C HIS A 63 12.08 -10.84 -20.44
N ARG A 64 12.77 -11.25 -19.38
CA ARG A 64 12.17 -11.51 -18.02
C ARG A 64 11.37 -10.34 -17.45
N ASN A 65 11.66 -9.13 -17.88
CA ASN A 65 10.96 -7.92 -17.41
C ASN A 65 9.72 -7.58 -18.24
N SER A 66 9.46 -8.34 -19.31
CA SER A 66 8.28 -8.19 -20.16
C SER A 66 7.18 -9.15 -19.73
N ILE A 67 5.94 -8.87 -20.12
CA ILE A 67 4.85 -9.84 -20.01
C ILE A 67 5.07 -10.88 -21.10
N ILE A 68 5.21 -12.15 -20.75
CA ILE A 68 5.40 -13.24 -21.71
C ILE A 68 4.21 -14.17 -21.66
N ILE A 69 3.42 -14.23 -22.73
CA ILE A 69 2.31 -15.17 -22.90
C ILE A 69 2.74 -16.25 -23.89
N LEU A 70 2.74 -17.50 -23.43
CA LEU A 70 3.07 -18.64 -24.28
C LEU A 70 1.85 -19.06 -25.10
N MET A 71 2.03 -19.23 -26.40
CA MET A 71 1.04 -19.81 -27.30
C MET A 71 1.40 -21.29 -27.52
N ILE A 72 0.66 -22.18 -26.89
CA ILE A 72 0.97 -23.63 -26.82
C ILE A 72 -0.02 -24.46 -27.63
N SER A 73 0.42 -25.59 -28.16
CA SER A 73 -0.47 -26.54 -28.86
C SER A 73 -1.08 -27.57 -27.92
N TYR A 74 -0.38 -27.95 -26.86
CA TYR A 74 -0.83 -28.88 -25.82
C TYR A 74 -0.24 -28.54 -24.46
N ILE A 75 -0.91 -28.95 -23.39
CA ILE A 75 -0.49 -28.72 -22.01
C ILE A 75 0.43 -29.84 -21.56
N SER A 76 1.64 -29.51 -21.14
CA SER A 76 2.60 -30.42 -20.52
C SER A 76 3.53 -29.66 -19.56
N ASN A 77 4.39 -30.40 -18.87
CA ASN A 77 5.44 -29.78 -18.07
C ASN A 77 6.38 -28.92 -18.91
N ASP A 78 6.70 -29.33 -20.11
CA ASP A 78 7.67 -28.66 -20.98
C ASP A 78 7.08 -27.44 -21.70
N THR A 79 5.77 -27.44 -21.96
CA THR A 79 5.10 -26.34 -22.64
C THR A 79 4.51 -25.30 -21.69
N VAL A 80 4.26 -25.66 -20.43
CA VAL A 80 3.64 -24.76 -19.43
C VAL A 80 4.47 -24.67 -18.15
N THR A 81 4.61 -25.77 -17.38
CA THR A 81 5.14 -25.70 -16.02
C THR A 81 6.57 -25.17 -15.97
N ASN A 82 7.46 -25.71 -16.82
CA ASN A 82 8.86 -25.32 -16.83
C ASN A 82 9.06 -23.91 -17.40
N PRO A 83 8.40 -23.49 -18.49
CA PRO A 83 8.49 -22.11 -18.99
C PRO A 83 7.94 -21.06 -18.01
N ILE A 84 6.85 -21.34 -17.28
CA ILE A 84 6.34 -20.44 -16.23
C ILE A 84 7.37 -20.29 -15.10
N LYS A 85 7.99 -21.40 -14.66
CA LYS A 85 9.09 -21.32 -13.67
C LYS A 85 10.31 -20.56 -14.21
N ALA A 86 10.55 -20.60 -15.51
CA ALA A 86 11.63 -19.85 -16.15
C ALA A 86 11.36 -18.33 -16.28
N GLY A 87 10.09 -17.90 -16.12
CA GLY A 87 9.73 -16.49 -16.12
C GLY A 87 8.61 -16.09 -17.10
N ALA A 88 7.97 -17.04 -17.78
CA ALA A 88 6.77 -16.73 -18.57
C ALA A 88 5.61 -16.34 -17.60
N SER A 89 4.77 -15.40 -18.04
CA SER A 89 3.71 -14.83 -17.20
C SER A 89 2.43 -15.66 -17.22
N ASP A 90 2.06 -16.21 -18.38
CA ASP A 90 0.85 -17.01 -18.58
C ASP A 90 0.98 -17.79 -19.91
N TYR A 91 -0.05 -18.58 -20.22
CA TYR A 91 -0.15 -19.28 -21.49
C TYR A 91 -1.57 -19.22 -22.07
N ILE A 92 -1.68 -19.49 -23.36
CA ILE A 92 -2.94 -19.71 -24.08
C ILE A 92 -2.78 -20.93 -25.00
N GLN A 93 -3.78 -21.78 -25.02
CA GLN A 93 -3.75 -23.01 -25.85
C GLN A 93 -4.39 -22.76 -27.22
N LYS A 94 -3.70 -23.14 -28.26
CA LYS A 94 -4.22 -23.14 -29.64
C LYS A 94 -5.18 -24.32 -29.85
N PRO A 95 -6.29 -24.13 -30.57
CA PRO A 95 -6.78 -22.88 -31.15
C PRO A 95 -7.45 -21.98 -30.08
N PHE A 96 -7.28 -20.65 -30.19
CA PHE A 96 -7.85 -19.69 -29.25
C PHE A 96 -8.51 -18.51 -29.99
N MET A 97 -9.37 -17.78 -29.31
CA MET A 97 -9.92 -16.52 -29.79
C MET A 97 -8.94 -15.39 -29.49
N ILE A 98 -8.71 -14.50 -30.45
CA ILE A 98 -7.77 -13.37 -30.28
C ILE A 98 -8.22 -12.46 -29.13
N GLU A 99 -9.52 -12.30 -28.94
CA GLU A 99 -10.12 -11.55 -27.84
C GLU A 99 -9.72 -12.11 -26.46
N GLU A 100 -9.59 -13.43 -26.34
CA GLU A 100 -9.11 -14.07 -25.11
C GLU A 100 -7.65 -13.72 -24.83
N LEU A 101 -6.81 -13.76 -25.87
CA LEU A 101 -5.41 -13.38 -25.77
C LEU A 101 -5.27 -11.90 -25.36
N ILE A 102 -6.06 -11.01 -25.97
CA ILE A 102 -6.09 -9.58 -25.63
C ILE A 102 -6.50 -9.38 -24.17
N ARG A 103 -7.55 -10.06 -23.70
CA ARG A 103 -8.01 -9.98 -22.32
C ARG A 103 -6.94 -10.42 -21.34
N LYS A 104 -6.26 -11.55 -21.61
CA LYS A 104 -5.13 -12.03 -20.78
C LYS A 104 -4.00 -11.01 -20.73
N LEU A 105 -3.64 -10.43 -21.85
CA LEU A 105 -2.59 -9.41 -21.95
C LEU A 105 -2.94 -8.16 -21.14
N GLN A 106 -4.18 -7.69 -21.21
CA GLN A 106 -4.67 -6.54 -20.46
C GLN A 106 -4.61 -6.84 -18.94
N HIS A 107 -5.13 -7.96 -18.48
CA HIS A 107 -5.09 -8.36 -17.07
C HIS A 107 -3.67 -8.41 -16.51
N LEU A 108 -2.74 -9.01 -17.25
CA LEU A 108 -1.34 -9.08 -16.82
C LEU A 108 -0.67 -7.71 -16.78
N ASN A 109 -1.01 -6.83 -17.72
CA ASN A 109 -0.51 -5.46 -17.72
C ASN A 109 -1.06 -4.64 -16.55
N ASP A 110 -2.35 -4.75 -16.27
CA ASP A 110 -2.99 -4.07 -15.14
C ASP A 110 -2.42 -4.56 -13.81
N PHE A 111 -2.26 -5.88 -13.66
CA PHE A 111 -1.62 -6.46 -12.48
C PHE A 111 -0.18 -5.95 -12.30
N ARG A 112 0.61 -5.89 -13.37
CA ARG A 112 1.98 -5.36 -13.34
C ARG A 112 2.01 -3.89 -12.93
N ASN A 113 1.10 -3.08 -13.45
CA ASN A 113 1.00 -1.66 -13.11
C ASN A 113 0.60 -1.46 -11.65
N LEU A 114 -0.43 -2.18 -11.19
CA LEU A 114 -0.87 -2.16 -9.78
C LEU A 114 0.24 -2.61 -8.83
N LYS A 115 0.99 -3.65 -9.20
CA LYS A 115 2.14 -4.12 -8.40
C LYS A 115 3.22 -3.05 -8.29
N LYS A 116 3.59 -2.43 -9.41
CA LYS A 116 4.59 -1.36 -9.44
C LYS A 116 4.15 -0.14 -8.63
N GLU A 117 2.88 0.27 -8.77
CA GLU A 117 2.30 1.36 -8.00
C GLU A 117 2.32 1.05 -6.49
N ASN A 118 1.92 -0.15 -6.10
CA ASN A 118 1.95 -0.60 -4.71
C ASN A 118 3.37 -0.64 -4.14
N GLU A 119 4.36 -1.11 -4.91
CA GLU A 119 5.78 -1.09 -4.52
C GLU A 119 6.27 0.34 -4.31
N THR A 120 5.90 1.28 -5.19
CA THR A 120 6.23 2.70 -5.05
C THR A 120 5.65 3.30 -3.78
N TYR A 121 4.37 3.04 -3.49
CA TYR A 121 3.73 3.52 -2.26
C TYR A 121 4.35 2.89 -1.01
N LYS A 122 4.66 1.61 -1.03
CA LYS A 122 5.33 0.92 0.09
C LYS A 122 6.71 1.53 0.38
N GLU A 123 7.49 1.79 -0.65
CA GLU A 123 8.81 2.39 -0.50
C GLU A 123 8.71 3.83 0.02
N TYR A 124 7.79 4.61 -0.50
CA TYR A 124 7.54 5.98 -0.04
C TYR A 124 7.11 6.02 1.43
N VAL A 125 6.15 5.19 1.82
CA VAL A 125 5.66 5.08 3.20
C VAL A 125 6.80 4.61 4.13
N LYS A 126 7.61 3.64 3.72
CA LYS A 126 8.79 3.19 4.48
C LYS A 126 9.77 4.34 4.72
N ASN A 127 10.01 5.18 3.71
CA ASN A 127 10.88 6.36 3.85
C ASN A 127 10.27 7.40 4.79
N LEU A 128 8.96 7.64 4.74
CA LEU A 128 8.27 8.56 5.66
C LEU A 128 8.45 8.17 7.13
N PHE A 129 8.52 6.87 7.42
CA PHE A 129 8.61 6.33 8.77
C PHE A 129 10.03 5.90 9.18
N SER A 130 11.03 6.10 8.32
CA SER A 130 12.42 5.67 8.59
C SER A 130 13.03 6.30 9.84
N SER A 131 12.60 7.51 10.19
CA SER A 131 13.05 8.23 11.39
C SER A 131 12.36 7.78 12.70
N ALA A 132 11.26 7.01 12.61
CA ALA A 132 10.52 6.52 13.77
C ALA A 132 11.19 5.23 14.31
N ASN A 133 12.15 5.38 15.23
CA ASN A 133 12.77 4.25 15.90
C ASN A 133 11.86 3.74 17.04
N LEU A 134 10.87 2.91 16.67
CA LEU A 134 9.85 2.39 17.57
C LEU A 134 10.07 0.89 17.81
N GLU A 135 9.82 0.46 19.04
CA GLU A 135 9.75 -0.97 19.32
C GLU A 135 8.57 -1.60 18.56
N PRO A 136 8.76 -2.71 17.86
CA PRO A 136 7.69 -3.35 17.12
C PRO A 136 6.64 -3.93 18.07
N LEU A 137 5.38 -3.95 17.62
CA LEU A 137 4.32 -4.66 18.32
C LEU A 137 4.62 -6.16 18.37
N ASP A 138 4.41 -6.77 19.55
CA ASP A 138 4.54 -8.22 19.69
C ASP A 138 3.48 -8.93 18.80
N LYS A 139 3.88 -10.02 18.17
CA LYS A 139 2.98 -10.91 17.41
C LYS A 139 1.84 -11.50 18.25
N LYS A 140 2.05 -11.59 19.58
CA LYS A 140 1.07 -12.10 20.55
C LYS A 140 0.16 -11.02 21.12
N THR A 141 0.24 -9.80 20.62
CA THR A 141 -0.59 -8.70 21.10
C THR A 141 -2.07 -9.05 20.99
N LYS A 142 -2.80 -8.95 22.10
CA LYS A 142 -4.24 -9.16 22.13
C LYS A 142 -4.96 -7.87 21.72
N PHE A 143 -5.82 -7.99 20.72
CA PHE A 143 -6.65 -6.88 20.24
C PHE A 143 -8.02 -6.85 20.95
N PRO A 144 -8.69 -5.70 21.03
CA PRO A 144 -8.28 -4.36 20.56
C PRO A 144 -7.19 -3.71 21.43
N ILE A 145 -6.39 -2.80 20.84
CA ILE A 145 -5.40 -1.99 21.56
C ILE A 145 -5.59 -0.50 21.29
N LEU A 146 -5.19 0.32 22.26
CA LEU A 146 -5.10 1.77 22.13
C LEU A 146 -3.64 2.22 22.08
N ILE A 147 -3.26 2.97 21.04
CA ILE A 147 -1.99 3.68 20.98
C ILE A 147 -2.24 5.13 21.40
N LYS A 148 -1.57 5.57 22.46
CA LYS A 148 -1.51 6.98 22.86
C LYS A 148 -0.18 7.58 22.43
N THR A 149 -0.22 8.68 21.72
CA THR A 149 1.01 9.32 21.21
C THR A 149 0.84 10.82 21.06
N ASN A 150 1.92 11.55 21.23
CA ASN A 150 1.95 12.99 20.95
C ASN A 150 1.95 13.30 19.44
N PHE A 151 2.41 12.35 18.62
CA PHE A 151 2.54 12.51 17.17
C PHE A 151 1.90 11.32 16.45
N GLN A 152 0.87 11.60 15.67
CA GLN A 152 0.17 10.61 14.86
C GLN A 152 1.12 9.76 14.00
N LYS A 153 2.15 10.37 13.43
CA LYS A 153 3.18 9.71 12.61
C LYS A 153 3.81 8.48 13.29
N HIS A 154 3.94 8.49 14.63
CA HIS A 154 4.50 7.35 15.36
C HIS A 154 3.53 6.18 15.45
N ALA A 155 2.24 6.46 15.68
CA ALA A 155 1.22 5.41 15.62
C ALA A 155 1.12 4.83 14.22
N ASP A 156 1.13 5.68 13.19
CA ASP A 156 1.11 5.25 11.80
C ASP A 156 2.30 4.33 11.50
N ALA A 157 3.52 4.75 11.87
CA ALA A 157 4.72 3.94 11.70
C ALA A 157 4.63 2.58 12.38
N LEU A 158 4.10 2.53 13.61
CA LEU A 158 3.93 1.29 14.36
C LEU A 158 2.97 0.33 13.66
N VAL A 159 1.82 0.84 13.19
CA VAL A 159 0.80 0.05 12.49
C VAL A 159 1.31 -0.46 11.14
N PHE A 160 1.94 0.41 10.33
CA PHE A 160 2.50 -0.01 9.04
C PHE A 160 3.62 -1.05 9.21
N ASN A 161 4.49 -0.89 10.22
CA ASN A 161 5.54 -1.87 10.51
C ASN A 161 4.94 -3.20 10.98
N TYR A 162 3.93 -3.17 11.85
CA TYR A 162 3.24 -4.36 12.30
C TYR A 162 2.59 -5.10 11.14
N ALA A 163 1.76 -4.45 10.34
CA ALA A 163 1.09 -5.06 9.19
C ALA A 163 2.10 -5.64 8.19
N SER A 164 3.19 -4.91 7.90
CA SER A 164 4.27 -5.40 7.04
C SER A 164 4.96 -6.64 7.62
N SER A 165 5.18 -6.69 8.94
CA SER A 165 5.84 -7.83 9.61
C SER A 165 4.99 -9.11 9.59
N GLN A 166 3.66 -8.95 9.56
CA GLN A 166 2.71 -10.05 9.48
C GLN A 166 2.33 -10.39 8.03
N ASN A 167 2.81 -9.62 7.05
CA ASN A 167 2.43 -9.72 5.64
C ASN A 167 0.91 -9.61 5.44
N GLU A 168 0.28 -8.75 6.20
CA GLU A 168 -1.16 -8.49 6.15
C GLU A 168 -1.46 -7.03 5.78
N THR A 169 -2.68 -6.77 5.37
CA THR A 169 -3.22 -5.43 5.13
C THR A 169 -4.10 -5.01 6.29
N PHE A 170 -4.38 -3.72 6.39
CA PHE A 170 -5.34 -3.20 7.37
C PHE A 170 -6.33 -2.25 6.69
N THR A 171 -7.53 -2.17 7.27
CA THR A 171 -8.54 -1.18 6.86
C THR A 171 -8.36 0.09 7.68
N PHE A 172 -8.04 1.18 6.99
CA PHE A 172 -7.89 2.51 7.58
C PHE A 172 -9.25 3.19 7.79
N ILE A 173 -9.50 3.69 9.00
CA ILE A 173 -10.74 4.37 9.38
C ILE A 173 -10.42 5.62 10.20
N SER A 174 -10.74 6.81 9.67
CA SER A 174 -10.87 7.99 10.51
C SER A 174 -12.28 8.01 11.10
N ILE A 175 -12.38 8.03 12.44
CA ILE A 175 -13.69 7.94 13.12
C ILE A 175 -14.58 9.16 12.88
N THR A 176 -14.02 10.26 12.37
CA THR A 176 -14.76 11.46 12.00
C THR A 176 -15.50 11.35 10.66
N GLN A 177 -15.22 10.31 9.88
CA GLN A 177 -15.92 10.05 8.63
C GLN A 177 -17.34 9.51 8.87
N THR A 178 -18.29 9.96 8.07
CA THR A 178 -19.71 9.57 8.20
C THR A 178 -19.97 8.07 8.09
N ASN A 179 -19.13 7.35 7.34
CA ASN A 179 -19.25 5.91 7.10
C ASN A 179 -18.33 5.06 8.02
N ALA A 180 -17.71 5.65 9.04
CA ALA A 180 -16.75 4.96 9.90
C ALA A 180 -17.37 3.73 10.60
N TYR A 181 -18.51 3.90 11.25
CA TYR A 181 -19.20 2.81 11.95
C TYR A 181 -19.68 1.71 11.00
N GLU A 182 -20.09 2.08 9.78
CA GLU A 182 -20.49 1.11 8.76
C GLU A 182 -19.30 0.26 8.30
N LYS A 183 -18.14 0.87 8.08
CA LYS A 183 -16.89 0.16 7.78
C LYS A 183 -16.50 -0.80 8.90
N ILE A 184 -16.57 -0.35 10.16
CA ILE A 184 -16.27 -1.19 11.33
C ILE A 184 -17.25 -2.38 11.41
N ALA A 185 -18.53 -2.15 11.18
CA ALA A 185 -19.53 -3.20 11.24
C ALA A 185 -19.35 -4.26 10.15
N ARG A 186 -18.97 -3.85 8.94
CA ARG A 186 -18.72 -4.76 7.81
C ARG A 186 -17.41 -5.54 7.91
N ALA A 187 -16.46 -5.05 8.69
CA ALA A 187 -15.15 -5.68 8.82
C ALA A 187 -15.27 -7.07 9.46
N GLY A 188 -14.59 -8.05 8.85
CA GLY A 188 -14.48 -9.41 9.37
C GLY A 188 -13.72 -9.47 10.71
N ALA A 189 -13.91 -10.56 11.47
CA ALA A 189 -13.25 -10.72 12.78
C ALA A 189 -11.71 -10.76 12.67
N GLU A 190 -11.19 -11.32 11.59
CA GLU A 190 -9.75 -11.45 11.35
C GLU A 190 -9.13 -10.22 10.66
N GLU A 191 -9.95 -9.30 10.19
CA GLU A 191 -9.49 -8.10 9.50
C GLU A 191 -8.87 -7.12 10.50
N LEU A 192 -7.65 -6.66 10.21
CA LEU A 192 -6.97 -5.66 11.03
C LEU A 192 -7.55 -4.28 10.71
N LEU A 193 -8.08 -3.60 11.73
CA LEU A 193 -8.60 -2.24 11.64
C LEU A 193 -7.61 -1.25 12.25
N TYR A 194 -7.35 -0.15 11.56
CA TYR A 194 -6.63 0.99 12.12
C TYR A 194 -7.56 2.20 12.22
N ILE A 195 -7.89 2.60 13.45
CA ILE A 195 -8.87 3.64 13.75
C ILE A 195 -8.18 4.86 14.35
N MET A 196 -8.31 5.99 13.68
CA MET A 196 -7.72 7.26 14.07
C MET A 196 -8.76 8.26 14.60
N ASP A 197 -8.25 9.34 15.20
CA ASP A 197 -9.01 10.53 15.60
C ASP A 197 -9.93 10.31 16.82
N LEU A 198 -9.61 9.36 17.71
CA LEU A 198 -10.41 9.08 18.89
C LEU A 198 -10.60 10.30 19.80
N GLN A 199 -9.61 11.21 19.86
CA GLN A 199 -9.67 12.45 20.64
C GLN A 199 -10.84 13.35 20.25
N ASN A 200 -11.40 13.18 19.05
CA ASN A 200 -12.53 13.97 18.56
C ASN A 200 -13.89 13.44 19.01
N LEU A 201 -13.95 12.23 19.58
CA LEU A 201 -15.18 11.64 20.08
C LEU A 201 -15.51 12.09 21.50
N LYS A 202 -16.80 12.26 21.78
CA LYS A 202 -17.32 12.43 23.13
C LYS A 202 -17.25 11.12 23.92
N LYS A 203 -17.23 11.18 25.25
CA LYS A 203 -17.15 10.00 26.13
C LYS A 203 -18.23 8.96 25.83
N SER A 204 -19.47 9.38 25.56
CA SER A 204 -20.58 8.48 25.22
C SER A 204 -20.39 7.80 23.86
N GLU A 205 -19.73 8.45 22.90
CA GLU A 205 -19.45 7.92 21.58
C GLU A 205 -18.30 6.91 21.63
N LYS A 206 -17.30 7.14 22.50
CA LYS A 206 -16.20 6.21 22.75
C LYS A 206 -16.70 4.89 23.32
N ILE A 207 -17.63 4.93 24.30
CA ILE A 207 -18.24 3.72 24.87
C ILE A 207 -18.96 2.91 23.77
N LYS A 208 -19.71 3.59 22.91
CA LYS A 208 -20.37 2.90 21.77
C LYS A 208 -19.36 2.28 20.81
N LEU A 209 -18.28 2.98 20.52
CA LEU A 209 -17.21 2.47 19.66
C LEU A 209 -16.55 1.23 20.28
N TYR A 210 -16.22 1.27 21.57
CA TYR A 210 -15.57 0.16 22.27
C TYR A 210 -16.43 -1.09 22.27
N ASN A 211 -17.74 -0.97 22.48
CA ASN A 211 -18.69 -2.09 22.38
C ASN A 211 -18.71 -2.74 20.97
N VAL A 212 -18.59 -1.93 19.92
CA VAL A 212 -18.58 -2.43 18.53
C VAL A 212 -17.23 -3.09 18.17
N LEU A 213 -16.15 -2.70 18.86
CA LEU A 213 -14.81 -3.22 18.64
C LEU A 213 -14.48 -4.47 19.46
N GLU A 214 -15.32 -4.82 20.42
CA GLU A 214 -15.13 -6.03 21.21
C GLU A 214 -15.04 -7.27 20.30
N GLY A 215 -13.99 -8.08 20.48
CA GLY A 215 -13.73 -9.25 19.64
C GLY A 215 -13.18 -8.97 18.25
N LYS A 216 -12.92 -7.71 17.88
CA LYS A 216 -12.30 -7.34 16.60
C LYS A 216 -10.79 -7.07 16.74
N ARG A 217 -10.04 -7.31 15.67
CA ARG A 217 -8.62 -6.97 15.59
C ARG A 217 -8.48 -5.48 15.26
N ALA A 218 -8.53 -4.62 16.27
CA ALA A 218 -8.48 -3.18 16.10
C ALA A 218 -7.28 -2.53 16.80
N ILE A 219 -6.61 -1.62 16.12
CA ILE A 219 -5.63 -0.69 16.66
C ILE A 219 -6.26 0.69 16.61
N MET A 220 -6.50 1.26 17.78
CA MET A 220 -7.02 2.62 17.90
C MET A 220 -5.87 3.58 18.17
N CYS A 221 -5.98 4.82 17.71
CA CYS A 221 -5.02 5.87 18.02
C CYS A 221 -5.69 7.11 18.57
N SER A 222 -5.11 7.65 19.66
CA SER A 222 -5.47 8.94 20.20
C SER A 222 -4.24 9.80 20.43
N THR A 223 -4.37 11.10 20.09
CA THR A 223 -3.35 12.11 20.39
C THR A 223 -3.66 12.87 21.71
N ASP A 224 -4.69 12.48 22.44
CA ASP A 224 -4.97 12.99 23.79
C ASP A 224 -4.16 12.17 24.82
N PRO A 225 -3.22 12.78 25.55
CA PRO A 225 -2.44 12.09 26.58
C PRO A 225 -3.30 11.57 27.75
N ASN A 226 -4.50 12.14 27.94
CA ASN A 226 -5.43 11.73 28.99
C ASN A 226 -6.51 10.75 28.50
N GLU A 227 -6.31 10.15 27.32
CA GLU A 227 -7.24 9.16 26.80
C GLU A 227 -7.31 7.95 27.73
N GLU A 228 -8.53 7.58 28.15
CA GLU A 228 -8.79 6.41 28.96
C GLU A 228 -9.43 5.32 28.10
N SER A 229 -9.01 4.08 28.27
CA SER A 229 -9.55 2.93 27.53
C SER A 229 -9.56 1.71 28.43
N GLU A 230 -10.54 0.84 28.23
CA GLU A 230 -10.62 -0.48 28.85
C GLU A 230 -9.67 -1.50 28.20
N PHE A 231 -9.15 -1.16 27.02
CA PHE A 231 -8.24 -2.02 26.24
C PHE A 231 -6.78 -1.79 26.61
N THR A 232 -5.93 -2.74 26.25
CA THR A 232 -4.49 -2.62 26.42
C THR A 232 -4.00 -1.34 25.77
N THR A 233 -3.32 -0.50 26.51
CA THR A 233 -2.83 0.79 26.05
C THR A 233 -1.31 0.77 25.88
N ILE A 234 -0.85 1.25 24.75
CA ILE A 234 0.57 1.44 24.42
C ILE A 234 0.83 2.94 24.36
N GLU A 235 1.72 3.43 25.21
CA GLU A 235 2.10 4.85 25.21
C GLU A 235 3.41 5.05 24.46
N ILE A 236 3.36 5.89 23.44
CA ILE A 236 4.54 6.29 22.67
C ILE A 236 4.87 7.74 23.06
N ASN A 237 5.70 7.89 24.08
CA ASN A 237 6.18 9.18 24.54
C ASN A 237 7.57 9.46 23.93
N THR A 238 7.64 10.46 23.08
CA THR A 238 8.91 10.89 22.43
C THR A 238 9.47 12.16 23.07
N GLU A 239 9.32 12.33 24.37
CA GLU A 239 9.66 13.58 25.08
C GLU A 239 11.13 14.02 24.91
N SER A 240 12.05 13.11 24.62
CA SER A 240 13.46 13.45 24.55
C SER A 240 14.12 13.27 23.16
N LYS A 241 13.52 12.54 22.24
CA LYS A 241 14.18 12.17 20.96
C LYS A 241 13.86 13.07 19.75
N VAL A 242 12.76 13.82 19.80
CA VAL A 242 12.34 14.66 18.64
C VAL A 242 13.26 15.86 18.45
N LEU A 243 13.84 16.38 19.52
CA LEU A 243 14.81 17.47 19.45
C LEU A 243 16.28 16.96 19.29
N ASP A 244 16.56 15.71 19.73
CA ASP A 244 17.91 15.15 19.71
C ASP A 244 18.28 14.43 18.38
N GLN A 245 17.32 14.06 17.54
CA GLN A 245 17.58 13.29 16.30
C GLN A 245 17.70 14.14 15.03
N GLY A 246 17.77 15.45 15.14
CA GLY A 246 18.08 16.34 14.00
C GLY A 246 16.97 16.46 12.93
N ASP A 247 15.82 15.87 13.11
CA ASP A 247 14.70 16.02 12.19
C ASP A 247 14.03 17.38 12.41
N ILE A 248 13.99 18.19 11.36
CA ILE A 248 13.28 19.47 11.37
C ILE A 248 11.79 19.19 11.16
N LEU A 249 10.98 19.37 12.22
CA LEU A 249 9.53 19.32 12.13
C LEU A 249 8.98 20.55 11.41
N CYS A 250 7.79 20.44 10.83
CA CYS A 250 7.10 21.64 10.35
C CYS A 250 6.71 22.54 11.54
N ILE A 251 6.59 23.85 11.30
CA ILE A 251 6.28 24.84 12.35
C ILE A 251 4.98 24.50 13.11
N ASP A 252 3.98 23.98 12.39
CA ASP A 252 2.70 23.56 13.00
C ASP A 252 2.88 22.39 13.97
N ASP A 253 3.78 21.45 13.69
CA ASP A 253 4.08 20.31 14.56
C ASP A 253 4.85 20.74 15.82
N TYR A 254 5.80 21.68 15.70
CA TYR A 254 6.45 22.30 16.86
C TYR A 254 5.44 23.01 17.76
N VAL A 255 4.54 23.79 17.17
CA VAL A 255 3.53 24.52 17.93
C VAL A 255 2.56 23.55 18.59
N LYS A 256 2.12 22.49 17.89
CA LYS A 256 1.28 21.42 18.46
C LYS A 256 1.98 20.73 19.62
N TYR A 257 3.25 20.36 19.46
CA TYR A 257 4.06 19.75 20.52
C TYR A 257 4.13 20.64 21.78
N VAL A 258 4.46 21.92 21.61
CA VAL A 258 4.55 22.86 22.74
C VAL A 258 3.20 23.01 23.43
N ILE A 259 2.09 23.12 22.69
CA ILE A 259 0.76 23.23 23.29
C ILE A 259 0.41 21.95 24.07
N CYS A 260 0.60 20.77 23.51
CA CYS A 260 0.30 19.50 24.17
C CYS A 260 1.05 19.32 25.49
N ASN A 261 2.35 19.58 25.49
CA ASN A 261 3.21 19.28 26.65
C ASN A 261 3.18 20.37 27.73
N PHE A 262 2.86 21.61 27.37
CA PHE A 262 2.99 22.74 28.29
C PHE A 262 1.66 23.41 28.67
N GLN A 263 0.52 23.08 28.07
CA GLN A 263 -0.77 23.69 28.39
C GLN A 263 -1.22 23.49 29.83
N ASN A 264 -0.77 22.43 30.50
CA ASN A 264 -1.06 22.14 31.91
C ASN A 264 -0.02 22.78 32.86
N LYS A 265 1.17 23.12 32.34
CA LYS A 265 2.27 23.73 33.11
C LYS A 265 2.17 25.25 33.14
N PHE A 266 1.63 25.87 32.08
CA PHE A 266 1.55 27.31 31.93
C PHE A 266 0.12 27.79 31.65
N PRO A 267 -0.31 28.91 32.24
CA PRO A 267 -1.58 29.56 31.90
C PRO A 267 -1.52 30.07 30.44
N ASP A 268 -2.69 30.22 29.80
CA ASP A 268 -2.80 30.63 28.39
C ASP A 268 -2.12 31.96 28.06
N THR A 269 -2.12 32.88 29.03
CA THR A 269 -1.42 34.18 28.92
C THR A 269 0.09 34.02 28.80
N GLU A 270 0.67 33.07 29.52
CA GLU A 270 2.10 32.82 29.53
C GLU A 270 2.51 31.93 28.35
N LEU A 271 1.74 30.88 28.06
CA LEU A 271 2.01 29.98 26.95
C LEU A 271 1.93 30.71 25.61
N SER A 272 0.94 31.60 25.43
CA SER A 272 0.84 32.40 24.22
C SER A 272 2.04 33.38 24.05
N LYS A 273 2.50 34.00 25.14
CA LYS A 273 3.70 34.85 25.11
C LYS A 273 4.95 34.05 24.76
N LYS A 274 5.13 32.88 25.36
CA LYS A 274 6.28 32.00 25.06
C LYS A 274 6.30 31.50 23.61
N LEU A 275 5.12 31.28 23.01
CA LEU A 275 4.97 30.93 21.60
C LEU A 275 5.03 32.13 20.64
N GLY A 276 5.08 33.38 21.15
CA GLY A 276 5.08 34.60 20.32
C GLY A 276 3.76 34.82 19.59
N ILE A 277 2.63 34.29 20.08
CA ILE A 277 1.31 34.38 19.44
C ILE A 277 0.29 35.04 20.37
N SER A 278 -0.84 35.52 19.81
CA SER A 278 -1.94 36.02 20.62
C SER A 278 -2.69 34.88 21.33
N ARG A 279 -3.37 35.17 22.44
CA ARG A 279 -4.23 34.20 23.14
C ARG A 279 -5.34 33.66 22.23
N LYS A 280 -5.88 34.52 21.33
CA LYS A 280 -6.87 34.11 20.33
C LYS A 280 -6.26 33.09 19.36
N SER A 281 -5.08 33.35 18.85
CA SER A 281 -4.36 32.43 17.95
C SER A 281 -4.01 31.10 18.64
N LEU A 282 -3.65 31.13 19.94
CA LEU A 282 -3.44 29.91 20.72
C LEU A 282 -4.71 29.07 20.81
N TRP A 283 -5.86 29.71 21.05
CA TRP A 283 -7.15 29.02 21.08
C TRP A 283 -7.54 28.45 19.72
N GLU A 284 -7.36 29.20 18.62
CA GLU A 284 -7.60 28.72 17.25
C GLU A 284 -6.73 27.53 16.88
N LYS A 285 -5.45 27.56 17.25
CA LYS A 285 -4.52 26.46 17.05
C LYS A 285 -4.93 25.21 17.85
N ARG A 286 -5.34 25.35 19.10
CA ARG A 286 -5.89 24.23 19.86
C ARG A 286 -7.09 23.62 19.18
N LYS A 287 -8.03 24.43 18.71
CA LYS A 287 -9.20 23.97 17.95
C LYS A 287 -8.79 23.22 16.67
N LYS A 288 -7.84 23.79 15.92
CA LYS A 288 -7.28 23.16 14.71
C LYS A 288 -6.66 21.79 15.01
N TYR A 289 -5.98 21.64 16.15
CA TYR A 289 -5.26 20.40 16.51
C TYR A 289 -6.11 19.43 17.36
N GLY A 290 -7.37 19.73 17.62
CA GLY A 290 -8.25 18.89 18.44
C GLY A 290 -7.88 18.85 19.93
N ILE A 291 -7.11 19.81 20.43
CA ILE A 291 -6.62 19.83 21.83
C ILE A 291 -7.64 20.56 22.71
N ASN A 292 -8.34 19.80 23.55
CA ASN A 292 -9.26 20.38 24.52
C ASN A 292 -8.55 20.68 25.84
N LYS A 293 -8.64 21.92 26.35
CA LYS A 293 -8.20 22.25 27.68
C LYS A 293 -9.27 21.78 28.67
N LYS A 294 -8.95 20.81 29.55
CA LYS A 294 -9.80 20.54 30.72
C LYS A 294 -9.78 21.77 31.63
N LYS A 295 -10.96 22.24 32.05
CA LYS A 295 -11.12 23.26 33.10
C LYS A 295 -10.61 22.75 34.44
#